data_c9b70b79da997e4b5d8e5f1bd3f7ee86
#
_entry.id   c9b70b79da997e4b5d8e5f1bd3f7ee86
#
_cell.length_a   1.000
_cell.length_b   1.000
_cell.length_c   1.000
_cell.angle_alpha   90.00
_cell.angle_beta   90.00
_cell.angle_gamma   90.00
#
_symmetry.space_group_name_H-M   'P 1'
#
loop_
_entity.id
_entity.type
_entity.pdbx_description
1 polymer ?
#
loop_
_entity_poly.entity_id
_entity_poly.type
_entity_poly.pdbx_seq_one_letter_code
_entity_poly.pdbx_strand_id
1 'polypeptide(L)'
;MRSAILALAVTFAAPAFAEEARPLVEAEWLKVNAGNDDLVILDIRDNVEDYDLGDEPYIAGAVAAPYGSAGWRTEVDGVPGMLPPIEQVTGLIQSLGIDNDDHVVIVPWGTDSSEFGGATRVYWTFKYLGHDAVSILDGGWRQYDAAGGERATEPLEPQPAEFTYELQEDLLATTEEVAAALENGVVLVDGRPVEQYEGKSKSPVVRTEGTLPGAVNLKHSDFYSAEHALFAEPETVRALAEAVGLAEGEENIAFCNTGHWASIAWFGLSEVLGNKKTSMYDGSMTEWTSDPSRPVENHSRS
;
A
#
# COMPACT_ATOMS: atom_id res chain seq x y z
N MET A 1 10.99 -59.91 -6.58
CA MET A 1 9.97 -58.96 -7.04
C MET A 1 10.26 -57.60 -6.35
N ARG A 2 10.79 -56.66 -7.06
CA ARG A 2 11.09 -55.30 -6.53
C ARG A 2 9.95 -54.39 -7.02
N SER A 3 9.08 -53.94 -6.11
CA SER A 3 8.03 -52.98 -6.41
C SER A 3 8.68 -51.59 -6.54
N ALA A 4 8.58 -50.99 -7.73
CA ALA A 4 8.93 -49.60 -7.95
C ALA A 4 7.72 -48.76 -7.53
N ILE A 5 7.93 -47.87 -6.55
CA ILE A 5 6.99 -46.83 -6.17
C ILE A 5 7.23 -45.65 -7.12
N LEU A 6 6.25 -45.39 -7.97
CA LEU A 6 6.24 -44.22 -8.83
C LEU A 6 5.76 -43.03 -7.99
N ALA A 7 6.65 -42.13 -7.64
CA ALA A 7 6.27 -40.85 -7.02
C ALA A 7 5.71 -39.92 -8.10
N LEU A 8 4.45 -39.59 -8.01
CA LEU A 8 3.81 -38.58 -8.84
C LEU A 8 4.22 -37.22 -8.30
N ALA A 9 5.09 -36.51 -9.00
CA ALA A 9 5.37 -35.10 -8.71
C ALA A 9 4.18 -34.27 -9.22
N VAL A 10 3.42 -33.71 -8.30
CA VAL A 10 2.42 -32.68 -8.61
C VAL A 10 3.18 -31.38 -8.78
N THR A 11 3.39 -30.96 -10.01
CA THR A 11 3.87 -29.59 -10.30
C THR A 11 2.67 -28.66 -10.20
N PHE A 12 2.63 -27.85 -9.16
CA PHE A 12 1.76 -26.68 -9.14
C PHE A 12 2.26 -25.72 -10.21
N ALA A 13 1.47 -25.47 -11.25
CA ALA A 13 1.70 -24.36 -12.15
C ALA A 13 1.36 -23.08 -11.37
N ALA A 14 2.29 -22.11 -11.32
CA ALA A 14 1.96 -20.78 -10.82
C ALA A 14 0.83 -20.19 -11.69
N PRO A 15 -0.13 -19.46 -11.10
CA PRO A 15 -1.21 -18.85 -11.86
C PRO A 15 -0.64 -17.94 -12.96
N ALA A 16 -1.26 -17.95 -14.12
CA ALA A 16 -0.77 -17.27 -15.34
C ALA A 16 -0.64 -15.74 -15.19
N PHE A 17 -1.26 -15.16 -14.13
CA PHE A 17 -1.22 -13.72 -13.83
C PHE A 17 -0.12 -13.31 -12.87
N ALA A 18 0.39 -14.18 -11.99
CA ALA A 18 1.43 -13.83 -11.01
C ALA A 18 2.75 -13.39 -11.68
N GLU A 19 3.03 -13.89 -12.88
CA GLU A 19 4.25 -13.56 -13.64
C GLU A 19 4.14 -12.23 -14.44
N GLU A 20 2.92 -11.67 -14.57
CA GLU A 20 2.63 -10.46 -15.36
C GLU A 20 1.99 -9.31 -14.54
N ALA A 21 1.74 -9.48 -13.22
CA ALA A 21 1.11 -8.44 -12.40
C ALA A 21 2.04 -7.22 -12.25
N ARG A 22 1.66 -6.13 -12.92
CA ARG A 22 2.36 -4.84 -12.79
C ARG A 22 1.80 -4.09 -11.59
N PRO A 23 2.61 -3.29 -10.87
CA PRO A 23 2.12 -2.50 -9.73
C PRO A 23 0.96 -1.58 -10.07
N LEU A 24 0.97 -1.02 -11.28
CA LEU A 24 -0.06 -0.13 -11.81
C LEU A 24 -0.64 -0.70 -13.10
N VAL A 25 -1.97 -0.60 -13.25
CA VAL A 25 -2.70 -0.94 -14.47
C VAL A 25 -3.57 0.24 -14.89
N GLU A 26 -3.68 0.46 -16.21
CA GLU A 26 -4.46 1.56 -16.78
C GLU A 26 -5.94 1.18 -16.92
N ALA A 27 -6.82 2.18 -17.00
CA ALA A 27 -8.26 1.99 -17.21
C ALA A 27 -8.58 1.14 -18.44
N GLU A 28 -7.88 1.35 -19.56
CA GLU A 28 -8.08 0.57 -20.78
C GLU A 28 -7.69 -0.92 -20.61
N TRP A 29 -6.64 -1.18 -19.84
CA TRP A 29 -6.27 -2.56 -19.50
C TRP A 29 -7.38 -3.23 -18.68
N LEU A 30 -7.90 -2.56 -17.64
CA LEU A 30 -8.96 -3.12 -16.81
C LEU A 30 -10.25 -3.35 -17.61
N LYS A 31 -10.64 -2.43 -18.50
CA LYS A 31 -11.82 -2.61 -19.38
C LYS A 31 -11.74 -3.89 -20.23
N VAL A 32 -10.56 -4.26 -20.70
CA VAL A 32 -10.35 -5.47 -21.50
C VAL A 32 -10.36 -6.73 -20.65
N ASN A 33 -9.90 -6.65 -19.40
CA ASN A 33 -9.67 -7.81 -18.55
C ASN A 33 -10.75 -8.00 -17.45
N ALA A 34 -11.66 -7.06 -17.23
CA ALA A 34 -12.66 -7.09 -16.17
C ALA A 34 -13.61 -8.32 -16.18
N GLY A 35 -13.72 -9.01 -17.32
CA GLY A 35 -14.51 -10.23 -17.44
C GLY A 35 -13.73 -11.53 -17.23
N ASN A 36 -12.47 -11.47 -16.77
CA ASN A 36 -11.69 -12.65 -16.47
C ASN A 36 -12.10 -13.24 -15.11
N ASP A 37 -12.34 -14.54 -15.06
CA ASP A 37 -12.79 -15.23 -13.84
C ASP A 37 -11.73 -15.21 -12.71
N ASP A 38 -10.43 -15.10 -13.05
CA ASP A 38 -9.31 -15.04 -12.10
C ASP A 38 -8.91 -13.58 -11.78
N LEU A 39 -9.77 -12.58 -12.05
CA LEU A 39 -9.51 -11.17 -11.74
C LEU A 39 -10.56 -10.62 -10.79
N VAL A 40 -10.13 -10.18 -9.60
CA VAL A 40 -10.99 -9.53 -8.62
C VAL A 40 -10.78 -8.02 -8.67
N ILE A 41 -11.83 -7.27 -8.95
CA ILE A 41 -11.85 -5.81 -8.87
C ILE A 41 -12.24 -5.42 -7.45
N LEU A 42 -11.29 -4.89 -6.69
CA LEU A 42 -11.46 -4.55 -5.28
C LEU A 42 -11.67 -3.04 -5.12
N ASP A 43 -12.92 -2.62 -4.95
CA ASP A 43 -13.27 -1.22 -4.74
C ASP A 43 -13.09 -0.84 -3.27
N ILE A 44 -12.12 0.04 -3.00
CA ILE A 44 -11.77 0.49 -1.66
C ILE A 44 -12.21 1.92 -1.37
N ARG A 45 -13.00 2.54 -2.25
CA ARG A 45 -13.44 3.92 -2.12
C ARG A 45 -14.26 4.12 -0.85
N ASP A 46 -13.99 5.21 -0.14
CA ASP A 46 -14.80 5.72 0.97
C ASP A 46 -15.55 6.97 0.54
N ASN A 47 -16.52 7.41 1.34
CA ASN A 47 -17.05 8.76 1.23
C ASN A 47 -15.92 9.75 1.61
N VAL A 48 -15.64 10.67 0.70
CA VAL A 48 -14.68 11.75 0.92
C VAL A 48 -15.34 13.10 0.63
N GLU A 49 -14.71 14.18 1.07
CA GLU A 49 -15.20 15.54 0.75
C GLU A 49 -15.35 15.67 -0.77
N ASP A 50 -16.50 16.11 -1.24
CA ASP A 50 -16.90 16.23 -2.64
C ASP A 50 -17.24 14.92 -3.40
N TYR A 51 -17.11 13.74 -2.78
CA TYR A 51 -17.46 12.45 -3.42
C TYR A 51 -18.24 11.56 -2.45
N ASP A 52 -19.50 11.26 -2.78
CA ASP A 52 -20.36 10.35 -2.03
C ASP A 52 -20.55 9.04 -2.82
N LEU A 53 -20.15 7.91 -2.23
CA LEU A 53 -20.36 6.58 -2.82
C LEU A 53 -21.82 6.28 -3.12
N GLY A 54 -22.77 6.89 -2.39
CA GLY A 54 -24.21 6.69 -2.63
C GLY A 54 -24.69 7.21 -3.98
N ASP A 55 -23.97 8.17 -4.57
CA ASP A 55 -24.31 8.81 -5.85
C ASP A 55 -23.49 8.25 -7.03
N GLU A 56 -22.40 7.49 -6.76
CA GLU A 56 -21.48 7.04 -7.79
C GLU A 56 -21.53 5.51 -7.98
N PRO A 57 -21.61 5.05 -9.23
CA PRO A 57 -21.65 3.62 -9.51
C PRO A 57 -20.30 2.94 -9.21
N TYR A 58 -20.36 1.62 -9.10
CA TYR A 58 -19.19 0.75 -9.04
C TYR A 58 -18.71 0.36 -10.46
N ILE A 59 -17.47 -0.10 -10.57
CA ILE A 59 -17.07 -0.86 -11.75
C ILE A 59 -17.86 -2.17 -11.78
N ALA A 60 -18.38 -2.56 -12.94
CA ALA A 60 -19.15 -3.79 -13.05
C ALA A 60 -18.31 -5.01 -12.59
N GLY A 61 -18.87 -5.80 -11.69
CA GLY A 61 -18.17 -6.95 -11.09
C GLY A 61 -17.25 -6.63 -9.92
N ALA A 62 -17.13 -5.37 -9.50
CA ALA A 62 -16.31 -5.02 -8.35
C ALA A 62 -16.94 -5.49 -7.03
N VAL A 63 -16.11 -6.02 -6.13
CA VAL A 63 -16.45 -6.23 -4.72
C VAL A 63 -16.06 -4.99 -3.92
N ALA A 64 -16.88 -4.61 -2.93
CA ALA A 64 -16.65 -3.40 -2.15
C ALA A 64 -16.03 -3.70 -0.78
N ALA A 65 -14.93 -3.04 -0.48
CA ALA A 65 -14.28 -3.08 0.82
C ALA A 65 -13.68 -1.71 1.16
N PRO A 66 -14.51 -0.70 1.52
CA PRO A 66 -14.07 0.67 1.74
C PRO A 66 -12.92 0.75 2.73
N TYR A 67 -11.87 1.49 2.40
CA TYR A 67 -10.60 1.52 3.13
C TYR A 67 -10.77 1.90 4.60
N GLY A 68 -11.60 2.89 4.90
CA GLY A 68 -11.80 3.39 6.25
C GLY A 68 -12.67 2.52 7.14
N SER A 69 -13.46 1.59 6.58
CA SER A 69 -14.47 0.84 7.33
C SER A 69 -14.44 -0.68 7.18
N ALA A 70 -13.82 -1.21 6.13
CA ALA A 70 -13.80 -2.66 5.90
C ALA A 70 -12.89 -3.44 6.87
N GLY A 71 -11.94 -2.77 7.54
CA GLY A 71 -11.04 -3.43 8.49
C GLY A 71 -9.61 -3.63 7.96
N TRP A 72 -9.19 -2.88 6.95
CA TRP A 72 -7.81 -2.88 6.45
C TRP A 72 -6.80 -2.34 7.47
N ARG A 73 -7.27 -1.58 8.45
CA ARG A 73 -6.47 -1.00 9.52
C ARG A 73 -7.22 -1.06 10.84
N THR A 74 -6.46 -1.14 11.95
CA THR A 74 -7.04 -1.16 13.29
C THR A 74 -6.13 -0.42 14.29
N GLU A 75 -6.58 -0.29 15.54
CA GLU A 75 -5.73 0.12 16.64
C GLU A 75 -5.06 -1.12 17.25
N VAL A 76 -3.73 -1.08 17.40
CA VAL A 76 -2.93 -2.11 18.09
C VAL A 76 -2.11 -1.42 19.18
N ASP A 77 -2.23 -1.87 20.42
CA ASP A 77 -1.50 -1.35 21.59
C ASP A 77 -1.60 0.19 21.77
N GLY A 78 -2.76 0.76 21.40
CA GLY A 78 -3.02 2.20 21.47
C GLY A 78 -2.42 3.01 20.31
N VAL A 79 -1.90 2.36 19.28
CA VAL A 79 -1.42 2.97 18.05
C VAL A 79 -2.51 2.80 16.97
N PRO A 80 -3.15 3.88 16.51
CA PRO A 80 -4.19 3.78 15.50
C PRO A 80 -3.61 3.56 14.11
N GLY A 81 -4.36 2.85 13.27
CA GLY A 81 -4.05 2.70 11.86
C GLY A 81 -3.00 1.64 11.54
N MET A 82 -2.72 0.75 12.45
CA MET A 82 -1.83 -0.40 12.27
C MET A 82 -2.44 -1.48 11.38
N LEU A 83 -1.59 -2.35 10.86
CA LEU A 83 -2.01 -3.61 10.25
C LEU A 83 -2.80 -4.43 11.28
N PRO A 84 -4.00 -4.93 10.94
CA PRO A 84 -4.76 -5.80 11.84
C PRO A 84 -4.00 -7.10 12.12
N PRO A 85 -4.36 -7.83 13.20
CA PRO A 85 -3.91 -9.22 13.37
C PRO A 85 -4.10 -10.02 12.09
N ILE A 86 -3.12 -10.87 11.75
CA ILE A 86 -3.06 -11.55 10.44
C ILE A 86 -4.33 -12.36 10.16
N GLU A 87 -4.87 -13.06 11.16
CA GLU A 87 -6.11 -13.81 11.02
C GLU A 87 -7.31 -12.92 10.70
N GLN A 88 -7.33 -11.68 11.19
CA GLN A 88 -8.42 -10.72 10.92
C GLN A 88 -8.37 -10.22 9.47
N VAL A 89 -7.20 -9.78 9.01
CA VAL A 89 -7.05 -9.28 7.63
C VAL A 89 -7.19 -10.41 6.61
N THR A 90 -6.69 -11.60 6.91
CA THR A 90 -6.89 -12.81 6.08
C THR A 90 -8.37 -13.19 6.00
N GLY A 91 -9.08 -13.14 7.14
CA GLY A 91 -10.53 -13.38 7.16
C GLY A 91 -11.33 -12.35 6.35
N LEU A 92 -10.88 -11.07 6.33
CA LEU A 92 -11.46 -10.05 5.45
C LEU A 92 -11.26 -10.44 3.98
N ILE A 93 -10.04 -10.76 3.57
CA ILE A 93 -9.71 -11.15 2.18
C ILE A 93 -10.55 -12.36 1.74
N GLN A 94 -10.64 -13.39 2.57
CA GLN A 94 -11.47 -14.58 2.33
C GLN A 94 -12.95 -14.20 2.16
N SER A 95 -13.47 -13.29 2.99
CA SER A 95 -14.87 -12.85 2.92
C SER A 95 -15.19 -12.07 1.65
N LEU A 96 -14.18 -11.47 1.01
CA LEU A 96 -14.28 -10.75 -0.26
C LEU A 96 -14.21 -11.68 -1.48
N GLY A 97 -14.11 -13.00 -1.26
CA GLY A 97 -14.05 -13.98 -2.32
C GLY A 97 -12.72 -14.04 -3.05
N ILE A 98 -11.65 -13.57 -2.42
CA ILE A 98 -10.29 -13.54 -3.00
C ILE A 98 -9.55 -14.80 -2.55
N ASP A 99 -8.98 -15.54 -3.51
CA ASP A 99 -8.08 -16.67 -3.27
C ASP A 99 -6.65 -16.39 -3.76
N ASN A 100 -5.77 -17.38 -3.63
CA ASN A 100 -4.36 -17.19 -3.98
C ASN A 100 -4.08 -17.20 -5.49
N ASP A 101 -5.02 -17.64 -6.31
CA ASP A 101 -4.89 -17.69 -7.77
C ASP A 101 -5.42 -16.42 -8.44
N ASP A 102 -6.14 -15.56 -7.70
CA ASP A 102 -6.72 -14.32 -8.21
C ASP A 102 -5.68 -13.22 -8.44
N HIS A 103 -5.88 -12.43 -9.51
CA HIS A 103 -5.24 -11.14 -9.67
C HIS A 103 -6.15 -10.04 -9.10
N VAL A 104 -5.71 -9.37 -8.04
CA VAL A 104 -6.47 -8.31 -7.38
C VAL A 104 -6.15 -6.96 -8.00
N VAL A 105 -7.15 -6.23 -8.50
CA VAL A 105 -7.01 -4.84 -8.95
C VAL A 105 -7.71 -3.91 -7.97
N ILE A 106 -6.91 -3.16 -7.21
CA ILE A 106 -7.39 -2.20 -6.20
C ILE A 106 -7.86 -0.92 -6.88
N VAL A 107 -9.08 -0.47 -6.59
CA VAL A 107 -9.70 0.70 -7.19
C VAL A 107 -9.85 1.82 -6.16
N PRO A 108 -8.98 2.85 -6.19
CA PRO A 108 -9.18 4.12 -5.49
C PRO A 108 -10.13 5.06 -6.25
N TRP A 109 -10.48 6.21 -5.66
CA TRP A 109 -11.21 7.28 -6.36
C TRP A 109 -10.40 7.91 -7.51
N GLY A 110 -9.13 8.16 -7.29
CA GLY A 110 -8.29 8.96 -8.18
C GLY A 110 -8.42 10.47 -7.91
N THR A 111 -8.44 10.90 -6.66
CA THR A 111 -8.59 12.32 -6.28
C THR A 111 -7.28 12.99 -5.94
N ASP A 112 -6.58 12.48 -4.95
CA ASP A 112 -5.33 13.04 -4.45
C ASP A 112 -4.40 11.96 -3.88
N SER A 113 -3.20 12.38 -3.49
CA SER A 113 -2.18 11.45 -2.97
C SER A 113 -2.58 10.79 -1.65
N SER A 114 -3.36 11.45 -0.80
CA SER A 114 -3.76 10.85 0.48
C SER A 114 -4.81 9.78 0.28
N GLU A 115 -5.75 10.00 -0.62
CA GLU A 115 -6.74 8.98 -1.03
C GLU A 115 -6.04 7.78 -1.69
N PHE A 116 -5.11 8.03 -2.63
CA PHE A 116 -4.30 6.98 -3.26
C PHE A 116 -3.46 6.19 -2.23
N GLY A 117 -3.10 6.81 -1.11
CA GLY A 117 -2.45 6.15 0.03
C GLY A 117 -3.26 4.98 0.61
N GLY A 118 -4.58 5.01 0.50
CA GLY A 118 -5.42 3.85 0.81
C GLY A 118 -5.12 2.66 -0.09
N ALA A 119 -5.00 2.90 -1.40
CA ALA A 119 -4.68 1.84 -2.37
C ALA A 119 -3.27 1.27 -2.17
N THR A 120 -2.25 2.12 -1.99
CA THR A 120 -0.89 1.63 -1.71
C THR A 120 -0.79 0.89 -0.39
N ARG A 121 -1.59 1.25 0.63
CA ARG A 121 -1.63 0.55 1.90
C ARG A 121 -2.27 -0.84 1.78
N VAL A 122 -3.38 -0.97 1.03
CA VAL A 122 -4.01 -2.26 0.75
C VAL A 122 -3.09 -3.13 -0.11
N TYR A 123 -2.45 -2.56 -1.13
CA TYR A 123 -1.45 -3.20 -1.95
C TYR A 123 -0.30 -3.76 -1.10
N TRP A 124 0.29 -2.94 -0.22
CA TRP A 124 1.34 -3.37 0.71
C TRP A 124 0.86 -4.53 1.61
N THR A 125 -0.40 -4.50 2.05
CA THR A 125 -0.97 -5.59 2.86
C THR A 125 -0.98 -6.92 2.11
N PHE A 126 -1.40 -6.94 0.84
CA PHE A 126 -1.33 -8.14 0.00
C PHE A 126 0.10 -8.62 -0.19
N LYS A 127 1.04 -7.71 -0.49
CA LYS A 127 2.47 -8.05 -0.62
C LYS A 127 3.05 -8.62 0.67
N TYR A 128 2.71 -8.03 1.82
CA TYR A 128 3.16 -8.52 3.12
C TYR A 128 2.62 -9.93 3.44
N LEU A 129 1.40 -10.23 2.98
CA LEU A 129 0.82 -11.57 3.10
C LEU A 129 1.36 -12.57 2.06
N GLY A 130 2.27 -12.16 1.17
CA GLY A 130 2.87 -13.02 0.15
C GLY A 130 2.02 -13.19 -1.11
N HIS A 131 1.02 -12.32 -1.32
CA HIS A 131 0.21 -12.30 -2.53
C HIS A 131 0.77 -11.31 -3.54
N ASP A 132 1.41 -11.82 -4.60
CA ASP A 132 2.12 -11.00 -5.60
C ASP A 132 1.22 -10.55 -6.76
N ALA A 133 0.12 -11.25 -7.02
CA ALA A 133 -0.81 -10.93 -8.09
C ALA A 133 -1.76 -9.78 -7.70
N VAL A 134 -1.19 -8.59 -7.45
CA VAL A 134 -1.92 -7.39 -7.05
C VAL A 134 -1.48 -6.17 -7.85
N SER A 135 -2.43 -5.32 -8.23
CA SER A 135 -2.22 -4.07 -8.96
C SER A 135 -3.10 -2.96 -8.39
N ILE A 136 -2.73 -1.72 -8.62
CA ILE A 136 -3.60 -0.55 -8.39
C ILE A 136 -4.05 -0.01 -9.74
N LEU A 137 -5.34 0.31 -9.87
CA LEU A 137 -5.87 1.03 -11.02
C LEU A 137 -5.36 2.47 -10.98
N ASP A 138 -4.38 2.77 -11.84
CA ASP A 138 -3.84 4.12 -11.96
C ASP A 138 -4.88 5.06 -12.54
N GLY A 139 -5.08 6.19 -11.87
CA GLY A 139 -6.19 7.09 -12.18
C GLY A 139 -7.52 6.72 -11.50
N GLY A 140 -7.61 5.55 -10.89
CA GLY A 140 -8.73 5.09 -10.11
C GLY A 140 -10.06 5.03 -10.87
N TRP A 141 -11.15 5.02 -10.12
CA TRP A 141 -12.51 4.99 -10.68
C TRP A 141 -12.77 6.15 -11.66
N ARG A 142 -12.26 7.35 -11.37
CA ARG A 142 -12.46 8.52 -12.24
C ARG A 142 -11.92 8.33 -13.65
N GLN A 143 -10.73 7.76 -13.80
CA GLN A 143 -10.16 7.50 -15.13
C GLN A 143 -10.88 6.35 -15.83
N TYR A 144 -11.30 5.33 -15.08
CA TYR A 144 -12.09 4.21 -15.63
C TYR A 144 -13.45 4.69 -16.15
N ASP A 145 -14.14 5.54 -15.40
CA ASP A 145 -15.42 6.15 -15.81
C ASP A 145 -15.25 7.05 -17.03
N ALA A 146 -14.23 7.91 -17.02
CA ALA A 146 -13.91 8.79 -18.16
C ALA A 146 -13.55 8.00 -19.42
N ALA A 147 -12.95 6.83 -19.30
CA ALA A 147 -12.65 5.89 -20.38
C ALA A 147 -13.91 5.12 -20.88
N GLY A 148 -15.08 5.35 -20.28
CA GLY A 148 -16.33 4.67 -20.62
C GLY A 148 -16.34 3.20 -20.22
N GLY A 149 -15.77 2.87 -19.08
CA GLY A 149 -15.80 1.54 -18.49
C GLY A 149 -17.23 1.09 -18.11
N GLU A 150 -17.46 -0.22 -18.02
CA GLU A 150 -18.75 -0.77 -17.63
C GLU A 150 -19.03 -0.55 -16.15
N ARG A 151 -20.26 -0.12 -15.81
CA ARG A 151 -20.64 0.28 -14.45
C ARG A 151 -21.81 -0.55 -13.93
N ALA A 152 -21.87 -0.71 -12.60
CA ALA A 152 -23.00 -1.32 -11.88
C ALA A 152 -23.46 -0.37 -10.77
N THR A 153 -24.76 -0.41 -10.45
CA THR A 153 -25.34 0.39 -9.36
C THR A 153 -25.04 -0.20 -7.98
N GLU A 154 -24.74 -1.48 -7.92
CA GLU A 154 -24.44 -2.22 -6.69
C GLU A 154 -23.14 -3.00 -6.88
N PRO A 155 -22.34 -3.18 -5.83
CA PRO A 155 -21.17 -4.04 -5.89
C PRO A 155 -21.60 -5.50 -6.02
N LEU A 156 -20.66 -6.34 -6.48
CA LEU A 156 -20.85 -7.79 -6.47
C LEU A 156 -20.90 -8.29 -5.02
N GLU A 157 -21.88 -9.13 -4.71
CA GLU A 157 -21.95 -9.89 -3.44
C GLU A 157 -20.95 -11.05 -3.51
N PRO A 158 -19.81 -10.98 -2.77
CA PRO A 158 -18.79 -12.00 -2.87
C PRO A 158 -19.23 -13.33 -2.24
N GLN A 159 -18.71 -14.45 -2.77
CA GLN A 159 -18.76 -15.72 -2.08
C GLN A 159 -17.41 -15.95 -1.42
N PRO A 160 -17.35 -16.29 -0.11
CA PRO A 160 -16.08 -16.52 0.57
C PRO A 160 -15.20 -17.55 -0.14
N ALA A 161 -13.90 -17.26 -0.23
CA ALA A 161 -12.88 -18.12 -0.82
C ALA A 161 -11.84 -18.55 0.23
N GLU A 162 -10.96 -19.49 -0.13
CA GLU A 162 -9.83 -19.88 0.71
C GLU A 162 -8.60 -19.02 0.31
N PHE A 163 -8.04 -18.31 1.27
CA PHE A 163 -6.80 -17.56 1.10
C PHE A 163 -5.80 -17.99 2.17
N THR A 164 -4.57 -18.28 1.74
CA THR A 164 -3.45 -18.63 2.60
C THR A 164 -2.37 -17.57 2.46
N TYR A 165 -1.53 -17.40 3.49
CA TYR A 165 -0.48 -16.39 3.50
C TYR A 165 0.89 -16.99 3.80
N GLU A 166 1.93 -16.33 3.28
CA GLU A 166 3.33 -16.53 3.62
C GLU A 166 3.95 -15.17 3.86
N LEU A 167 4.16 -14.80 5.13
CA LEU A 167 4.56 -13.44 5.50
C LEU A 167 5.92 -13.07 4.90
N GLN A 168 5.95 -11.91 4.25
CA GLN A 168 7.17 -11.26 3.76
C GLN A 168 7.69 -10.29 4.83
N GLU A 169 8.30 -10.84 5.87
CA GLU A 169 8.70 -10.08 7.06
C GLU A 169 9.62 -8.89 6.74
N ASP A 170 10.45 -9.00 5.70
CA ASP A 170 11.34 -7.94 5.22
C ASP A 170 10.59 -6.65 4.75
N LEU A 171 9.28 -6.73 4.51
CA LEU A 171 8.47 -5.58 4.11
C LEU A 171 7.99 -4.72 5.29
N LEU A 172 8.03 -5.24 6.51
CA LEU A 172 7.60 -4.56 7.73
C LEU A 172 8.79 -4.31 8.67
N ALA A 173 9.14 -3.04 8.86
CA ALA A 173 10.14 -2.67 9.86
C ALA A 173 9.51 -2.54 11.25
N THR A 174 10.11 -3.17 12.24
CA THR A 174 9.77 -3.04 13.65
C THR A 174 10.36 -1.76 14.26
N THR A 175 9.88 -1.36 15.41
CA THR A 175 10.46 -0.24 16.18
C THR A 175 11.93 -0.47 16.54
N GLU A 176 12.31 -1.71 16.83
CA GLU A 176 13.68 -2.11 17.15
C GLU A 176 14.59 -1.97 15.92
N GLU A 177 14.11 -2.34 14.74
CA GLU A 177 14.86 -2.18 13.47
C GLU A 177 15.02 -0.70 13.12
N VAL A 178 13.98 0.11 13.30
CA VAL A 178 14.08 1.57 13.14
C VAL A 178 15.10 2.17 14.13
N ALA A 179 15.12 1.72 15.38
CA ALA A 179 16.13 2.16 16.35
C ALA A 179 17.55 1.75 15.93
N ALA A 180 17.73 0.53 15.41
CA ALA A 180 18.99 0.07 14.86
C ALA A 180 19.42 0.85 13.60
N ALA A 181 18.46 1.25 12.75
CA ALA A 181 18.70 2.04 11.55
C ALA A 181 19.39 3.38 11.86
N LEU A 182 19.04 4.02 12.98
CA LEU A 182 19.66 5.27 13.45
C LEU A 182 21.17 5.09 13.72
N GLU A 183 21.62 3.88 14.06
CA GLU A 183 23.02 3.57 14.38
C GLU A 183 23.78 3.01 13.17
N ASN A 184 23.09 2.28 12.29
CA ASN A 184 23.69 1.52 11.20
C ASN A 184 23.68 2.25 9.84
N GLY A 185 23.08 3.43 9.77
CA GLY A 185 23.05 4.26 8.55
C GLY A 185 22.07 3.79 7.48
N VAL A 186 21.07 2.97 7.83
CA VAL A 186 19.92 2.69 6.94
C VAL A 186 19.13 3.99 6.76
N VAL A 187 18.77 4.33 5.53
CA VAL A 187 18.10 5.58 5.23
C VAL A 187 16.64 5.55 5.72
N LEU A 188 16.27 6.52 6.54
CA LEU A 188 14.90 6.71 7.00
C LEU A 188 14.19 7.72 6.10
N VAL A 189 13.07 7.33 5.50
CA VAL A 189 12.33 8.13 4.51
C VAL A 189 11.01 8.59 5.10
N ASP A 190 10.91 9.89 5.41
CA ASP A 190 9.71 10.53 5.94
C ASP A 190 8.76 10.95 4.82
N GLY A 191 7.60 10.27 4.72
CA GLY A 191 6.56 10.55 3.71
C GLY A 191 5.62 11.71 4.06
N ARG A 192 5.84 12.42 5.18
CA ARG A 192 4.96 13.48 5.65
C ARG A 192 5.19 14.82 4.93
N PRO A 193 4.21 15.77 5.03
CA PRO A 193 4.41 17.14 4.61
C PRO A 193 5.64 17.78 5.27
N VAL A 194 6.30 18.69 4.55
CA VAL A 194 7.54 19.36 4.98
C VAL A 194 7.40 20.03 6.36
N GLU A 195 6.24 20.63 6.66
CA GLU A 195 6.01 21.29 7.95
C GLU A 195 6.02 20.32 9.14
N GLN A 196 5.60 19.05 8.90
CA GLN A 196 5.66 18.02 9.94
C GLN A 196 7.07 17.45 10.07
N TYR A 197 7.77 17.23 8.96
CA TYR A 197 9.17 16.82 8.92
C TYR A 197 10.07 17.83 9.64
N GLU A 198 9.92 19.11 9.33
CA GLU A 198 10.71 20.18 9.95
C GLU A 198 10.33 20.44 11.42
N GLY A 199 9.23 19.89 11.92
CA GLY A 199 8.75 20.08 13.29
C GLY A 199 8.05 21.42 13.52
N LYS A 200 7.49 22.05 12.49
CA LYS A 200 6.65 23.25 12.56
C LYS A 200 5.19 22.91 12.89
N SER A 201 4.79 21.68 12.61
CA SER A 201 3.48 21.13 12.91
C SER A 201 3.56 19.64 13.19
N LYS A 202 2.49 19.04 13.67
CA LYS A 202 2.38 17.60 13.84
C LYS A 202 0.93 17.12 13.68
N SER A 203 0.76 15.82 13.37
CA SER A 203 -0.53 15.15 13.45
C SER A 203 -1.03 15.13 14.91
N PRO A 204 -2.35 15.22 15.16
CA PRO A 204 -2.91 15.12 16.53
C PRO A 204 -2.54 13.83 17.26
N VAL A 205 -2.31 12.73 16.53
CA VAL A 205 -1.96 11.42 17.10
C VAL A 205 -0.47 11.27 17.44
N VAL A 206 0.39 12.16 16.92
CA VAL A 206 1.83 12.17 17.21
C VAL A 206 2.11 13.02 18.44
N ARG A 207 2.91 12.53 19.39
CA ARG A 207 3.16 13.25 20.67
C ARG A 207 4.18 14.36 20.57
N THR A 208 5.22 14.20 19.72
CA THR A 208 6.35 15.13 19.63
C THR A 208 6.52 15.63 18.21
N GLU A 209 6.74 16.95 18.05
CA GLU A 209 7.04 17.60 16.77
C GLU A 209 8.45 17.25 16.28
N GLY A 210 8.60 17.04 14.96
CA GLY A 210 9.87 16.70 14.32
C GLY A 210 9.82 15.34 13.61
N THR A 211 10.98 14.81 13.27
CA THR A 211 11.16 13.58 12.51
C THR A 211 12.13 12.61 13.22
N LEU A 212 12.32 11.43 12.65
CA LEU A 212 13.38 10.52 13.09
C LEU A 212 14.75 11.13 12.78
N PRO A 213 15.73 11.06 13.69
CA PRO A 213 17.05 11.65 13.46
C PRO A 213 17.70 11.18 12.17
N GLY A 214 18.20 12.12 11.36
CA GLY A 214 18.85 11.84 10.08
C GLY A 214 17.94 11.42 8.95
N ALA A 215 16.62 11.42 9.14
CA ALA A 215 15.67 11.07 8.09
C ALA A 215 15.70 12.09 6.94
N VAL A 216 15.45 11.59 5.72
CA VAL A 216 15.22 12.42 4.53
C VAL A 216 13.71 12.57 4.29
N ASN A 217 13.29 13.66 3.65
CA ASN A 217 11.87 13.90 3.38
C ASN A 217 11.53 13.65 1.91
N LEU A 218 10.72 12.62 1.67
CA LEU A 218 10.06 12.35 0.39
C LEU A 218 8.55 12.41 0.61
N LYS A 219 7.99 13.63 0.57
CA LYS A 219 6.57 13.82 0.91
C LYS A 219 5.66 13.07 -0.07
N HIS A 220 4.63 12.43 0.48
CA HIS A 220 3.70 11.59 -0.28
C HIS A 220 3.09 12.27 -1.51
N SER A 221 2.85 13.59 -1.44
CA SER A 221 2.23 14.34 -2.54
C SER A 221 3.13 14.54 -3.76
N ASP A 222 4.43 14.28 -3.66
CA ASP A 222 5.35 14.37 -4.80
C ASP A 222 5.28 13.14 -5.72
N PHE A 223 4.73 12.04 -5.21
CA PHE A 223 4.53 10.80 -5.96
C PHE A 223 3.22 10.75 -6.77
N TYR A 224 2.37 11.76 -6.68
CA TYR A 224 1.03 11.71 -7.27
C TYR A 224 0.61 13.05 -7.87
N SER A 225 0.10 13.01 -9.09
CA SER A 225 -0.47 14.18 -9.76
C SER A 225 -1.98 14.23 -9.54
N ALA A 226 -2.46 15.10 -8.66
CA ALA A 226 -3.89 15.30 -8.46
C ALA A 226 -4.61 15.85 -9.71
N GLU A 227 -3.90 16.61 -10.58
CA GLU A 227 -4.44 17.13 -11.84
C GLU A 227 -4.77 16.01 -12.82
N HIS A 228 -3.88 15.00 -12.93
CA HIS A 228 -4.02 13.89 -13.87
C HIS A 228 -4.57 12.63 -13.20
N ALA A 229 -4.69 12.62 -11.87
CA ALA A 229 -5.05 11.47 -11.06
C ALA A 229 -4.10 10.25 -11.23
N LEU A 230 -2.83 10.48 -11.55
CA LEU A 230 -1.84 9.45 -11.87
C LEU A 230 -0.69 9.41 -10.87
N PHE A 231 -0.19 8.21 -10.61
CA PHE A 231 1.07 8.03 -9.88
C PHE A 231 2.26 8.51 -10.73
N ALA A 232 3.35 8.87 -10.07
CA ALA A 232 4.55 9.36 -10.75
C ALA A 232 5.23 8.27 -11.56
N GLU A 233 5.66 8.61 -12.76
CA GLU A 233 6.44 7.74 -13.63
C GLU A 233 7.78 7.35 -12.99
N PRO A 234 8.37 6.19 -13.34
CA PRO A 234 9.62 5.71 -12.74
C PRO A 234 10.78 6.71 -12.76
N GLU A 235 10.90 7.50 -13.83
CA GLU A 235 11.92 8.54 -13.96
C GLU A 235 11.72 9.67 -12.96
N THR A 236 10.47 10.03 -12.68
CA THR A 236 10.14 11.05 -11.67
C THR A 236 10.44 10.53 -10.26
N VAL A 237 10.04 9.29 -9.95
CA VAL A 237 10.32 8.66 -8.65
C VAL A 237 11.84 8.56 -8.42
N ARG A 238 12.60 8.19 -9.46
CA ARG A 238 14.08 8.16 -9.40
C ARG A 238 14.67 9.53 -9.10
N ALA A 239 14.21 10.57 -9.80
CA ALA A 239 14.66 11.92 -9.56
C ALA A 239 14.35 12.43 -8.15
N LEU A 240 13.18 12.07 -7.59
CA LEU A 240 12.82 12.38 -6.19
C LEU A 240 13.76 11.68 -5.20
N ALA A 241 14.06 10.39 -5.39
CA ALA A 241 14.98 9.63 -4.54
C ALA A 241 16.40 10.21 -4.59
N GLU A 242 16.92 10.49 -5.78
CA GLU A 242 18.24 11.09 -5.99
C GLU A 242 18.35 12.50 -5.35
N ALA A 243 17.28 13.30 -5.41
CA ALA A 243 17.27 14.66 -4.85
C ALA A 243 17.46 14.69 -3.33
N VAL A 244 17.08 13.61 -2.63
CA VAL A 244 17.28 13.45 -1.17
C VAL A 244 18.51 12.61 -0.84
N GLY A 245 19.28 12.18 -1.84
CA GLY A 245 20.52 11.43 -1.67
C GLY A 245 20.32 9.91 -1.47
N LEU A 246 19.13 9.38 -1.72
CA LEU A 246 18.88 7.94 -1.68
C LEU A 246 19.44 7.28 -2.94
N ALA A 247 20.44 6.42 -2.77
CA ALA A 247 21.07 5.72 -3.88
C ALA A 247 20.20 4.55 -4.39
N GLU A 248 20.39 4.20 -5.66
CA GLU A 248 19.70 3.05 -6.25
C GLU A 248 20.07 1.74 -5.51
N GLY A 249 19.04 1.00 -5.09
CA GLY A 249 19.21 -0.27 -4.35
C GLY A 249 19.72 -0.11 -2.91
N GLU A 250 19.74 1.10 -2.37
CA GLU A 250 20.06 1.38 -0.98
C GLU A 250 18.92 0.94 -0.06
N GLU A 251 19.30 0.31 1.08
CA GLU A 251 18.32 -0.10 2.09
C GLU A 251 17.70 1.11 2.76
N ASN A 252 16.38 1.10 2.86
CA ASN A 252 15.65 2.21 3.43
C ASN A 252 14.34 1.78 4.11
N ILE A 253 13.88 2.60 5.06
CA ILE A 253 12.62 2.39 5.81
C ILE A 253 11.73 3.61 5.60
N ALA A 254 10.58 3.42 4.96
CA ALA A 254 9.57 4.45 4.80
C ALA A 254 8.69 4.56 6.05
N PHE A 255 8.44 5.78 6.52
CA PHE A 255 7.54 6.06 7.64
C PHE A 255 6.75 7.35 7.44
N CYS A 256 5.69 7.55 8.25
CA CYS A 256 4.94 8.80 8.27
C CYS A 256 4.36 9.08 9.67
N ASN A 257 3.05 9.30 9.80
CA ASN A 257 2.38 9.38 11.12
C ASN A 257 1.87 8.02 11.61
N THR A 258 1.25 7.22 10.71
CA THR A 258 0.49 5.99 10.99
C THR A 258 0.56 4.97 9.84
N GLY A 259 1.65 4.88 9.09
CA GLY A 259 1.85 3.94 7.99
C GLY A 259 1.08 4.22 6.70
N HIS A 260 0.15 5.17 6.69
CA HIS A 260 -0.69 5.47 5.52
C HIS A 260 0.09 6.15 4.39
N TRP A 261 0.70 7.32 4.62
CA TRP A 261 1.52 8.00 3.61
C TRP A 261 2.88 7.31 3.38
N ALA A 262 3.35 6.55 4.37
CA ALA A 262 4.55 5.74 4.24
C ALA A 262 4.41 4.69 3.12
N SER A 263 3.21 4.11 2.96
CA SER A 263 2.97 3.13 1.90
C SER A 263 3.09 3.72 0.50
N ILE A 264 2.88 5.03 0.31
CA ILE A 264 3.08 5.72 -0.98
C ILE A 264 4.57 5.79 -1.31
N ALA A 265 5.41 6.20 -0.36
CA ALA A 265 6.86 6.23 -0.55
C ALA A 265 7.42 4.82 -0.75
N TRP A 266 6.97 3.84 0.07
CA TRP A 266 7.32 2.44 -0.11
C TRP A 266 6.93 1.92 -1.50
N PHE A 267 5.70 2.19 -1.97
CA PHE A 267 5.22 1.76 -3.28
C PHE A 267 6.07 2.35 -4.41
N GLY A 268 6.37 3.65 -4.34
CA GLY A 268 7.23 4.30 -5.32
C GLY A 268 8.64 3.71 -5.36
N LEU A 269 9.26 3.52 -4.20
CA LEU A 269 10.64 3.04 -4.11
C LEU A 269 10.74 1.52 -4.37
N SER A 270 9.85 0.71 -3.75
CA SER A 270 9.89 -0.75 -3.86
C SER A 270 9.30 -1.26 -5.16
N GLU A 271 8.11 -0.78 -5.54
CA GLU A 271 7.35 -1.38 -6.64
C GLU A 271 7.59 -0.69 -7.98
N VAL A 272 7.63 0.65 -7.99
CA VAL A 272 7.83 1.41 -9.23
C VAL A 272 9.31 1.46 -9.62
N LEU A 273 10.24 1.68 -8.67
CA LEU A 273 11.68 1.65 -8.94
C LEU A 273 12.33 0.26 -8.80
N GLY A 274 11.64 -0.70 -8.19
CA GLY A 274 12.14 -2.06 -7.99
C GLY A 274 13.18 -2.20 -6.87
N ASN A 275 13.31 -1.22 -5.96
CA ASN A 275 14.21 -1.33 -4.82
C ASN A 275 13.60 -2.21 -3.71
N LYS A 276 13.74 -3.51 -3.81
CA LYS A 276 13.18 -4.50 -2.88
C LYS A 276 13.82 -4.51 -1.48
N LYS A 277 14.77 -3.60 -1.20
CA LYS A 277 15.30 -3.33 0.14
C LYS A 277 14.59 -2.18 0.85
N THR A 278 13.41 -1.80 0.37
CA THR A 278 12.55 -0.81 0.99
C THR A 278 11.55 -1.50 1.90
N SER A 279 11.60 -1.24 3.19
CA SER A 279 10.58 -1.67 4.15
C SER A 279 9.71 -0.50 4.62
N MET A 280 8.63 -0.80 5.33
CA MET A 280 7.73 0.22 5.86
C MET A 280 7.58 0.07 7.37
N TYR A 281 7.80 1.15 8.12
CA TYR A 281 7.51 1.23 9.54
C TYR A 281 6.05 1.61 9.75
N ASP A 282 5.21 0.63 10.04
CA ASP A 282 3.76 0.76 10.13
C ASP A 282 3.33 1.72 11.25
N GLY A 283 3.83 1.55 12.47
CA GLY A 283 3.51 2.40 13.62
C GLY A 283 4.00 3.84 13.49
N SER A 284 5.03 4.06 12.68
CA SER A 284 5.51 5.38 12.30
C SER A 284 5.75 6.32 13.50
N MET A 285 5.61 7.64 13.31
CA MET A 285 5.83 8.63 14.36
C MET A 285 4.85 8.51 15.53
N THR A 286 3.67 7.93 15.34
CA THR A 286 2.72 7.72 16.44
C THR A 286 3.26 6.69 17.43
N GLU A 287 3.72 5.55 16.96
CA GLU A 287 4.34 4.53 17.80
C GLU A 287 5.70 4.99 18.33
N TRP A 288 6.54 5.57 17.49
CA TRP A 288 7.85 6.06 17.89
C TRP A 288 7.78 7.04 19.04
N THR A 289 6.93 8.07 18.94
CA THR A 289 6.80 9.11 19.96
C THR A 289 5.96 8.70 21.17
N SER A 290 5.39 7.50 21.19
CA SER A 290 4.70 6.95 22.36
C SER A 290 5.67 6.75 23.54
N ASP A 291 6.92 6.44 23.25
CA ASP A 291 8.02 6.39 24.22
C ASP A 291 8.83 7.70 24.18
N PRO A 292 8.77 8.52 25.24
CA PRO A 292 9.47 9.80 25.29
C PRO A 292 11.00 9.67 25.38
N SER A 293 11.53 8.47 25.58
CA SER A 293 12.98 8.23 25.57
C SER A 293 13.57 8.11 24.18
N ARG A 294 12.74 7.87 23.16
CA ARG A 294 13.18 7.76 21.77
C ARG A 294 13.50 9.14 21.18
N PRO A 295 14.63 9.28 20.48
CA PRO A 295 15.06 10.58 19.96
C PRO A 295 14.17 11.06 18.81
N VAL A 296 13.93 12.39 18.80
CA VAL A 296 13.24 13.09 17.70
C VAL A 296 14.06 14.31 17.32
N GLU A 297 14.34 14.48 16.03
CA GLU A 297 14.99 15.65 15.48
C GLU A 297 13.96 16.72 15.10
N ASN A 298 14.20 17.98 15.49
CA ASN A 298 13.30 19.09 15.17
C ASN A 298 14.10 20.22 14.53
N HIS A 299 13.98 20.35 13.20
CA HIS A 299 14.72 21.32 12.40
C HIS A 299 14.24 22.77 12.60
N SER A 300 13.02 22.97 13.13
CA SER A 300 12.49 24.32 13.39
C SER A 300 13.10 24.99 14.61
N ARG A 301 13.84 24.23 15.46
CA ARG A 301 14.46 24.70 16.70
C ARG A 301 15.98 24.82 16.60
N SER A 302 16.54 24.58 15.41
CA SER A 302 17.99 24.69 15.11
C SER A 302 18.39 26.09 14.67
#